data_9395faca569ab1d933d7b54615b91f6e
#
_entry.id   9395faca569ab1d933d7b54615b91f6e
#
_cell.length_a   1.000
_cell.length_b   1.000
_cell.length_c   1.000
_cell.angle_alpha   90.00
_cell.angle_beta   90.00
_cell.angle_gamma   90.00
#
_symmetry.space_group_name_H-M   'P 1'
#
loop_
_entity.id
_entity.type
_entity.pdbx_description
1 polymer ?
#
loop_
_entity_poly.entity_id
_entity_poly.type
_entity_poly.pdbx_seq_one_letter_code
_entity_poly.pdbx_strand_id
1 'polypeptide(L)'
;DEDNKLQRKFQSLKQGCAVASWLADVLLYDLDAELTALGEFYTRYSDDMLYIGEKYEQAMTILESRLAEKSMHLNPKKVEYLTADCWFKFLGYSIKGANISLSKSRIKTFQREIERRTIRNPRTSLYKAINSVNRYLYKGDGEHSWATQILPVCNVRSDIDELNKFVMDCLRAVKTGKRK
;
A
#
# COMPACT_ATOMS: atom_id res chain seq x y z
N ASP A 1 -5.67 -21.81 14.65
CA ASP A 1 -6.84 -22.69 14.51
C ASP A 1 -7.81 -22.42 15.65
N GLU A 2 -9.11 -22.51 15.37
CA GLU A 2 -10.21 -22.17 16.31
C GLU A 2 -10.17 -22.95 17.64
N ASP A 3 -9.44 -24.07 17.69
CA ASP A 3 -9.33 -24.95 18.86
C ASP A 3 -8.02 -24.80 19.64
N ASN A 4 -7.18 -23.81 19.38
CA ASN A 4 -5.86 -23.64 20.01
C ASN A 4 -4.93 -24.88 19.95
N LYS A 5 -5.17 -25.84 19.05
CA LYS A 5 -4.33 -27.01 18.84
C LYS A 5 -3.27 -26.74 17.79
N LEU A 6 -2.03 -27.03 18.12
CA LEU A 6 -0.90 -27.01 17.17
C LEU A 6 -1.15 -28.05 16.07
N GLN A 7 -1.42 -27.59 14.85
CA GLN A 7 -1.51 -28.44 13.67
C GLN A 7 -0.25 -28.29 12.81
N ARG A 8 0.29 -29.42 12.37
CA ARG A 8 1.43 -29.44 11.46
C ARG A 8 0.93 -29.18 10.04
N LYS A 9 1.21 -27.99 9.48
CA LYS A 9 0.92 -27.68 8.07
C LYS A 9 2.17 -27.96 7.24
N PHE A 10 2.06 -28.81 6.24
CA PHE A 10 3.18 -29.22 5.37
C PHE A 10 3.29 -28.35 4.09
N GLN A 11 2.28 -27.51 3.81
CA GLN A 11 2.20 -26.67 2.61
C GLN A 11 1.76 -25.27 3.00
N SER A 12 2.66 -24.46 3.54
CA SER A 12 2.44 -23.04 3.74
C SER A 12 3.74 -22.32 4.07
N LEU A 13 3.88 -21.09 3.57
CA LEU A 13 4.93 -20.18 4.02
C LEU A 13 4.53 -19.58 5.37
N LYS A 14 5.41 -19.70 6.36
CA LYS A 14 5.16 -19.14 7.69
C LYS A 14 5.27 -17.62 7.63
N GLN A 15 4.21 -16.91 7.98
CA GLN A 15 4.25 -15.44 8.12
C GLN A 15 5.31 -15.02 9.15
N GLY A 16 6.08 -13.97 8.82
CA GLY A 16 7.17 -13.47 9.66
C GLY A 16 8.50 -14.24 9.52
N CYS A 17 8.60 -15.24 8.64
CA CYS A 17 9.87 -15.84 8.29
C CYS A 17 10.65 -14.93 7.35
N ALA A 18 11.92 -14.63 7.67
CA ALA A 18 12.75 -13.69 6.90
C ALA A 18 12.93 -14.09 5.42
N VAL A 19 12.87 -15.39 5.11
CA VAL A 19 13.02 -15.91 3.73
C VAL A 19 11.67 -16.16 3.02
N ALA A 20 10.54 -15.92 3.68
CA ALA A 20 9.22 -16.27 3.12
C ALA A 20 8.90 -15.48 1.84
N SER A 21 9.25 -14.20 1.76
CA SER A 21 9.06 -13.38 0.57
C SER A 21 9.90 -13.88 -0.59
N TRP A 22 11.17 -14.20 -0.35
CA TRP A 22 12.05 -14.77 -1.37
C TRP A 22 11.55 -16.13 -1.87
N LEU A 23 11.11 -17.01 -0.96
CA LEU A 23 10.53 -18.30 -1.35
C LEU A 23 9.25 -18.14 -2.17
N ALA A 24 8.42 -17.14 -1.85
CA ALA A 24 7.24 -16.82 -2.64
C ALA A 24 7.61 -16.35 -4.06
N ASP A 25 8.66 -15.55 -4.20
CA ASP A 25 9.14 -15.09 -5.50
C ASP A 25 9.70 -16.26 -6.33
N VAL A 26 10.47 -17.15 -5.72
CA VAL A 26 10.94 -18.38 -6.40
C VAL A 26 9.77 -19.28 -6.82
N LEU A 27 8.76 -19.44 -5.95
CA LEU A 27 7.60 -20.27 -6.24
C LEU A 27 6.77 -19.75 -7.42
N LEU A 28 6.70 -18.45 -7.61
CA LEU A 28 5.90 -17.79 -8.67
C LEU A 28 6.76 -17.34 -9.86
N TYR A 29 8.04 -17.68 -9.90
CA TYR A 29 8.95 -17.24 -10.96
C TYR A 29 8.46 -17.61 -12.37
N ASP A 30 8.00 -18.85 -12.57
CA ASP A 30 7.52 -19.33 -13.88
C ASP A 30 6.28 -18.53 -14.31
N LEU A 31 5.38 -18.24 -13.37
CA LEU A 31 4.21 -17.40 -13.60
C LEU A 31 4.62 -15.98 -14.03
N ASP A 32 5.54 -15.36 -13.30
CA ASP A 32 6.04 -14.02 -13.62
C ASP A 32 6.70 -13.97 -15.00
N ALA A 33 7.48 -15.00 -15.35
CA ALA A 33 8.13 -15.12 -16.66
C ALA A 33 7.11 -15.23 -17.81
N GLU A 34 6.07 -16.05 -17.66
CA GLU A 34 5.04 -16.23 -18.69
C GLU A 34 4.18 -14.97 -18.86
N LEU A 35 3.76 -14.34 -17.78
CA LEU A 35 2.99 -13.11 -17.85
C LEU A 35 3.81 -11.96 -18.47
N THR A 36 5.10 -11.89 -18.16
CA THR A 36 6.01 -10.92 -18.79
C THR A 36 6.21 -11.21 -20.29
N ALA A 37 6.26 -12.49 -20.69
CA ALA A 37 6.41 -12.90 -22.08
C ALA A 37 5.21 -12.53 -22.98
N LEU A 38 4.06 -12.17 -22.42
CA LEU A 38 2.94 -11.60 -23.19
C LEU A 38 3.28 -10.27 -23.86
N GLY A 39 4.36 -9.60 -23.41
CA GLY A 39 4.87 -8.35 -23.99
C GLY A 39 4.06 -7.11 -23.63
N GLU A 40 3.21 -7.19 -22.59
CA GLU A 40 2.42 -6.09 -22.01
C GLU A 40 2.91 -5.77 -20.61
N PHE A 41 2.33 -4.75 -19.95
CA PHE A 41 2.80 -4.37 -18.62
C PHE A 41 2.30 -5.37 -17.57
N TYR A 42 3.23 -5.99 -16.88
CA TYR A 42 2.98 -6.84 -15.73
C TYR A 42 3.91 -6.48 -14.57
N THR A 43 3.37 -6.49 -13.36
CA THR A 43 4.18 -6.38 -12.15
C THR A 43 3.50 -7.09 -10.99
N ARG A 44 4.30 -7.63 -10.09
CA ARG A 44 3.85 -8.27 -8.85
C ARG A 44 4.64 -7.76 -7.67
N TYR A 45 3.96 -7.57 -6.57
CA TYR A 45 4.55 -7.33 -5.26
C TYR A 45 3.90 -8.27 -4.24
N SER A 46 4.60 -9.32 -3.86
CA SER A 46 4.08 -10.40 -3.02
C SER A 46 2.83 -11.05 -3.67
N ASP A 47 1.67 -10.91 -3.04
CA ASP A 47 0.38 -11.40 -3.50
C ASP A 47 -0.43 -10.38 -4.35
N ASP A 48 0.01 -9.12 -4.38
CA ASP A 48 -0.60 -8.08 -5.20
C ASP A 48 -0.03 -8.12 -6.62
N MET A 49 -0.88 -8.32 -7.63
CA MET A 49 -0.53 -8.40 -9.05
C MET A 49 -1.25 -7.30 -9.83
N LEU A 50 -0.58 -6.71 -10.80
CA LEU A 50 -1.14 -5.73 -11.73
C LEU A 50 -0.74 -6.11 -13.15
N TYR A 51 -1.72 -6.24 -14.01
CA TYR A 51 -1.57 -6.44 -15.45
C TYR A 51 -2.28 -5.32 -16.20
N ILE A 52 -1.65 -4.71 -17.18
CA ILE A 52 -2.22 -3.65 -18.01
C ILE A 52 -1.96 -4.01 -19.47
N GLY A 53 -3.02 -4.33 -20.21
CA GLY A 53 -2.92 -4.69 -21.63
C GLY A 53 -4.21 -5.28 -22.16
N GLU A 54 -4.19 -5.55 -23.46
CA GLU A 54 -5.34 -6.12 -24.19
C GLU A 54 -5.45 -7.64 -24.02
N LYS A 55 -4.32 -8.32 -23.73
CA LYS A 55 -4.26 -9.79 -23.58
C LYS A 55 -4.66 -10.26 -22.17
N TYR A 56 -5.52 -9.52 -21.47
CA TYR A 56 -5.88 -9.83 -20.08
C TYR A 56 -6.56 -11.19 -19.91
N GLU A 57 -7.32 -11.69 -20.89
CA GLU A 57 -7.92 -13.04 -20.84
C GLU A 57 -6.86 -14.14 -20.91
N GLN A 58 -5.83 -13.95 -21.73
CA GLN A 58 -4.69 -14.87 -21.79
C GLN A 58 -3.90 -14.83 -20.48
N ALA A 59 -3.67 -13.64 -19.94
CA ALA A 59 -3.01 -13.46 -18.66
C ALA A 59 -3.77 -14.15 -17.52
N MET A 60 -5.11 -14.04 -17.49
CA MET A 60 -5.94 -14.75 -16.51
C MET A 60 -5.85 -16.27 -16.65
N THR A 61 -5.88 -16.79 -17.89
CA THR A 61 -5.75 -18.23 -18.15
C THR A 61 -4.40 -18.77 -17.66
N ILE A 62 -3.30 -18.06 -17.93
CA ILE A 62 -1.97 -18.40 -17.42
C ILE A 62 -1.96 -18.38 -15.89
N LEU A 63 -2.47 -17.30 -15.29
CA LEU A 63 -2.51 -17.11 -13.85
C LEU A 63 -3.26 -18.24 -13.13
N GLU A 64 -4.47 -18.56 -13.58
CA GLU A 64 -5.29 -19.62 -12.98
C GLU A 64 -4.63 -20.99 -13.14
N SER A 65 -4.09 -21.31 -14.31
CA SER A 65 -3.40 -22.58 -14.58
C SER A 65 -2.18 -22.76 -13.67
N ARG A 66 -1.29 -21.74 -13.60
CA ARG A 66 -0.07 -21.81 -12.80
C ARG A 66 -0.33 -21.82 -11.30
N LEU A 67 -1.37 -21.13 -10.84
CA LEU A 67 -1.78 -21.21 -9.44
C LEU A 67 -2.37 -22.57 -9.10
N ALA A 68 -3.20 -23.14 -9.98
CA ALA A 68 -3.79 -24.48 -9.77
C ALA A 68 -2.72 -25.57 -9.67
N GLU A 69 -1.67 -25.55 -10.50
CA GLU A 69 -0.52 -26.46 -10.41
C GLU A 69 0.14 -26.44 -9.03
N LYS A 70 0.09 -25.29 -8.36
CA LYS A 70 0.68 -25.08 -7.02
C LYS A 70 -0.36 -25.22 -5.89
N SER A 71 -1.56 -25.75 -6.20
CA SER A 71 -2.69 -25.88 -5.26
C SER A 71 -3.09 -24.52 -4.64
N MET A 72 -2.92 -23.44 -5.39
CA MET A 72 -3.35 -22.09 -5.02
C MET A 72 -4.53 -21.65 -5.88
N HIS A 73 -5.35 -20.73 -5.35
CA HIS A 73 -6.51 -20.20 -6.06
C HIS A 73 -6.60 -18.69 -5.87
N LEU A 74 -7.06 -18.00 -6.91
CA LEU A 74 -7.44 -16.59 -6.81
C LEU A 74 -8.65 -16.43 -5.88
N ASN A 75 -8.65 -15.33 -5.13
CA ASN A 75 -9.86 -14.91 -4.44
C ASN A 75 -10.71 -14.06 -5.40
N PRO A 76 -11.87 -14.56 -5.92
CA PRO A 76 -12.65 -13.82 -6.91
C PRO A 76 -13.12 -12.44 -6.44
N LYS A 77 -13.26 -12.25 -5.12
CA LYS A 77 -13.68 -10.97 -4.53
C LYS A 77 -12.58 -9.90 -4.56
N LYS A 78 -11.34 -10.30 -4.87
CA LYS A 78 -10.18 -9.40 -4.95
C LYS A 78 -9.73 -9.15 -6.39
N VAL A 79 -10.31 -9.83 -7.36
CA VAL A 79 -10.00 -9.61 -8.77
C VAL A 79 -10.84 -8.44 -9.27
N GLU A 80 -10.18 -7.41 -9.79
CA GLU A 80 -10.82 -6.22 -10.33
C GLU A 80 -10.45 -6.08 -11.82
N TYR A 81 -11.46 -5.91 -12.68
CA TYR A 81 -11.29 -5.58 -14.09
C TYR A 81 -11.66 -4.11 -14.28
N LEU A 82 -10.74 -3.32 -14.76
CA LEU A 82 -10.89 -1.88 -14.86
C LEU A 82 -10.53 -1.38 -16.25
N THR A 83 -11.23 -0.37 -16.73
CA THR A 83 -10.87 0.35 -17.95
C THR A 83 -9.77 1.38 -17.66
N ALA A 84 -9.03 1.77 -18.70
CA ALA A 84 -7.85 2.66 -18.57
C ALA A 84 -8.14 4.04 -17.95
N ASP A 85 -9.40 4.49 -18.00
CA ASP A 85 -9.86 5.78 -17.45
C ASP A 85 -10.41 5.68 -16.03
N CYS A 86 -10.37 4.53 -15.40
CA CYS A 86 -10.76 4.35 -14.01
C CYS A 86 -9.58 4.50 -13.05
N TRP A 87 -9.88 5.04 -11.84
CA TRP A 87 -8.92 5.02 -10.76
C TRP A 87 -8.83 3.61 -10.17
N PHE A 88 -7.63 3.07 -10.07
CA PHE A 88 -7.38 1.82 -9.36
C PHE A 88 -6.40 2.02 -8.20
N LYS A 89 -6.35 1.05 -7.29
CA LYS A 89 -5.47 1.07 -6.13
C LYS A 89 -4.38 0.02 -6.31
N PHE A 90 -3.13 0.42 -6.10
CA PHE A 90 -2.00 -0.49 -6.07
C PHE A 90 -0.98 -0.02 -5.03
N LEU A 91 -0.55 -0.90 -4.14
CA LEU A 91 0.46 -0.65 -3.10
C LEU A 91 0.20 0.62 -2.26
N GLY A 92 -1.07 0.91 -1.98
CA GLY A 92 -1.45 2.09 -1.19
C GLY A 92 -1.50 3.39 -1.96
N TYR A 93 -1.36 3.36 -3.28
CA TYR A 93 -1.58 4.49 -4.17
C TYR A 93 -2.90 4.34 -4.92
N SER A 94 -3.43 5.45 -5.40
CA SER A 94 -4.50 5.52 -6.39
C SER A 94 -3.90 6.01 -7.69
N ILE A 95 -4.12 5.29 -8.78
CA ILE A 95 -3.49 5.54 -10.08
C ILE A 95 -4.58 5.67 -11.14
N LYS A 96 -4.43 6.67 -12.04
CA LYS A 96 -5.27 6.83 -13.23
C LYS A 96 -4.43 7.43 -14.34
N GLY A 97 -4.13 6.66 -15.38
CA GLY A 97 -3.19 7.07 -16.42
C GLY A 97 -1.85 7.47 -15.82
N ALA A 98 -1.39 8.69 -16.09
CA ALA A 98 -0.15 9.23 -15.52
C ALA A 98 -0.31 9.85 -14.12
N ASN A 99 -1.53 9.92 -13.58
CA ASN A 99 -1.78 10.54 -12.28
C ASN A 99 -1.63 9.52 -11.16
N ILE A 100 -0.79 9.84 -10.19
CA ILE A 100 -0.53 9.03 -9.00
C ILE A 100 -0.82 9.86 -7.76
N SER A 101 -1.74 9.39 -6.93
CA SER A 101 -2.11 9.96 -5.64
C SER A 101 -2.08 8.91 -4.54
N LEU A 102 -2.29 9.33 -3.32
CA LEU A 102 -2.43 8.40 -2.19
C LEU A 102 -3.81 7.75 -2.18
N SER A 103 -3.88 6.49 -1.79
CA SER A 103 -5.17 5.85 -1.55
C SER A 103 -5.90 6.49 -0.36
N LYS A 104 -7.23 6.46 -0.39
CA LYS A 104 -8.06 6.98 0.70
C LYS A 104 -7.74 6.37 2.07
N SER A 105 -7.34 5.10 2.10
CA SER A 105 -6.94 4.41 3.34
C SER A 105 -5.62 4.98 3.87
N ARG A 106 -4.65 5.23 3.00
CA ARG A 106 -3.34 5.80 3.37
C ARG A 106 -3.50 7.25 3.86
N ILE A 107 -4.35 8.05 3.20
CA ILE A 107 -4.69 9.41 3.65
C ILE A 107 -5.32 9.38 5.06
N LYS A 108 -6.31 8.51 5.30
CA LYS A 108 -6.92 8.37 6.62
C LYS A 108 -5.93 7.96 7.71
N THR A 109 -5.01 7.04 7.39
CA THR A 109 -3.96 6.63 8.34
C THR A 109 -3.01 7.78 8.64
N PHE A 110 -2.59 8.53 7.61
CA PHE A 110 -1.78 9.74 7.78
C PHE A 110 -2.48 10.78 8.68
N GLN A 111 -3.72 11.12 8.38
CA GLN A 111 -4.49 12.10 9.14
C GLN A 111 -4.65 11.69 10.61
N ARG A 112 -5.00 10.42 10.86
CA ARG A 112 -5.12 9.87 12.22
C ARG A 112 -3.81 9.96 13.00
N GLU A 113 -2.68 9.71 12.33
CA GLU A 113 -1.37 9.77 12.95
C GLU A 113 -0.93 11.21 13.26
N ILE A 114 -1.20 12.15 12.35
CA ILE A 114 -0.98 13.59 12.61
C ILE A 114 -1.84 14.07 13.79
N GLU A 115 -3.12 13.70 13.84
CA GLU A 115 -3.99 14.04 14.97
C GLU A 115 -3.47 13.47 16.29
N ARG A 116 -3.02 12.23 16.30
CA ARG A 116 -2.46 11.58 17.50
C ARG A 116 -1.24 12.32 18.05
N ARG A 117 -0.41 12.87 17.16
CA ARG A 117 0.81 13.60 17.50
C ARG A 117 0.55 15.07 17.89
N THR A 118 -0.63 15.57 17.60
CA THR A 118 -1.01 16.97 17.77
C THR A 118 -2.22 17.12 18.69
N ILE A 119 -3.40 17.27 18.12
CA ILE A 119 -4.64 17.65 18.83
C ILE A 119 -5.18 16.59 19.80
N ARG A 120 -4.89 15.29 19.57
CA ARG A 120 -5.29 14.21 20.48
C ARG A 120 -4.32 14.01 21.64
N ASN A 121 -3.27 14.81 21.74
CA ASN A 121 -2.33 14.82 22.85
C ASN A 121 -2.46 16.13 23.66
N PRO A 122 -3.37 16.20 24.64
CA PRO A 122 -3.71 17.45 25.35
C PRO A 122 -2.54 18.02 26.18
N ARG A 123 -1.51 17.22 26.43
CA ARG A 123 -0.32 17.65 27.20
C ARG A 123 0.86 18.05 26.29
N THR A 124 0.66 18.07 24.97
CA THR A 124 1.74 18.42 24.04
C THR A 124 1.87 19.94 23.92
N SER A 125 3.10 20.44 23.99
CA SER A 125 3.38 21.83 23.58
C SER A 125 3.54 21.89 22.06
N LEU A 126 3.37 23.08 21.46
CA LEU A 126 3.56 23.28 20.03
C LEU A 126 4.94 22.78 19.56
N TYR A 127 6.00 23.07 20.33
CA TYR A 127 7.35 22.60 20.01
C TYR A 127 7.46 21.06 19.96
N LYS A 128 6.89 20.38 20.96
CA LYS A 128 6.86 18.91 20.98
C LYS A 128 6.03 18.34 19.83
N ALA A 129 4.90 18.97 19.50
CA ALA A 129 4.06 18.57 18.37
C ALA A 129 4.81 18.69 17.03
N ILE A 130 5.47 19.83 16.78
CA ILE A 130 6.27 20.06 15.57
C ILE A 130 7.36 18.99 15.45
N ASN A 131 8.14 18.74 16.50
CA ASN A 131 9.21 17.74 16.46
C ASN A 131 8.67 16.32 16.25
N SER A 132 7.52 15.98 16.85
CA SER A 132 6.88 14.68 16.66
C SER A 132 6.37 14.50 15.22
N VAL A 133 5.76 15.53 14.65
CA VAL A 133 5.31 15.53 13.23
C VAL A 133 6.49 15.44 12.27
N ASN A 134 7.53 16.26 12.48
CA ASN A 134 8.74 16.20 11.64
C ASN A 134 9.42 14.84 11.69
N ARG A 135 9.49 14.23 12.89
CA ARG A 135 10.03 12.87 13.02
C ARG A 135 9.23 11.85 12.19
N TYR A 136 7.90 11.94 12.23
CA TYR A 136 7.02 11.07 11.45
C TYR A 136 7.17 11.29 9.94
N LEU A 137 7.22 12.57 9.50
CA LEU A 137 7.32 12.90 8.09
C LEU A 137 8.68 12.53 7.48
N TYR A 138 9.78 12.78 8.19
CA TYR A 138 11.13 12.67 7.62
C TYR A 138 11.90 11.42 8.05
N LYS A 139 11.66 10.88 9.23
CA LYS A 139 12.38 9.68 9.73
C LYS A 139 11.53 8.41 9.68
N GLY A 140 10.19 8.56 9.56
CA GLY A 140 9.27 7.46 9.78
C GLY A 140 9.33 6.95 11.23
N ASP A 141 8.50 5.99 11.55
CA ASP A 141 8.54 5.27 12.83
C ASP A 141 9.23 3.90 12.66
N GLY A 142 10.32 3.87 11.88
CA GLY A 142 11.08 2.66 11.59
C GLY A 142 10.70 1.95 10.28
N GLU A 143 9.68 2.45 9.57
CA GLU A 143 9.26 1.86 8.29
C GLU A 143 9.64 2.75 7.10
N HIS A 144 8.77 3.68 6.71
CA HIS A 144 8.95 4.52 5.53
C HIS A 144 8.80 6.00 5.85
N SER A 145 9.72 6.82 5.34
CA SER A 145 9.62 8.27 5.41
C SER A 145 8.56 8.79 4.42
N TRP A 146 7.61 9.57 4.94
CA TRP A 146 6.58 10.20 4.10
C TRP A 146 7.19 11.18 3.10
N ALA A 147 8.09 12.03 3.56
CA ALA A 147 8.65 13.11 2.74
C ALA A 147 9.63 12.62 1.67
N THR A 148 10.36 11.54 1.92
CA THR A 148 11.44 11.08 1.01
C THR A 148 11.08 9.83 0.21
N GLN A 149 10.10 9.05 0.64
CA GLN A 149 9.76 7.78 0.00
C GLN A 149 8.31 7.71 -0.51
N ILE A 150 7.36 8.26 0.24
CA ILE A 150 5.94 8.10 -0.09
C ILE A 150 5.44 9.26 -0.97
N LEU A 151 5.60 10.51 -0.52
CA LEU A 151 5.09 11.68 -1.24
C LEU A 151 5.77 11.93 -2.60
N PRO A 152 7.08 11.68 -2.81
CA PRO A 152 7.71 11.89 -4.11
C PRO A 152 7.15 11.01 -5.24
N VAL A 153 6.48 9.90 -4.92
CA VAL A 153 5.79 9.06 -5.92
C VAL A 153 4.51 9.72 -6.43
N CYS A 154 3.90 10.60 -5.62
CA CYS A 154 2.65 11.27 -5.97
C CYS A 154 2.91 12.49 -6.86
N ASN A 155 2.13 12.65 -7.93
CA ASN A 155 2.22 13.80 -8.83
C ASN A 155 0.93 14.65 -8.87
N VAL A 156 -0.14 14.24 -8.19
CA VAL A 156 -1.36 15.02 -8.01
C VAL A 156 -1.11 16.05 -6.90
N ARG A 157 -0.73 17.25 -7.30
CA ARG A 157 -0.27 18.32 -6.40
C ARG A 157 -1.34 18.78 -5.42
N SER A 158 -2.60 18.87 -5.88
CA SER A 158 -3.74 19.24 -5.02
C SER A 158 -3.85 18.40 -3.76
N ASP A 159 -3.64 17.09 -3.88
CA ASP A 159 -3.78 16.15 -2.78
C ASP A 159 -2.66 16.33 -1.75
N ILE A 160 -1.45 16.62 -2.23
CA ILE A 160 -0.29 16.94 -1.36
C ILE A 160 -0.52 18.26 -0.61
N ASP A 161 -1.06 19.27 -1.31
CA ASP A 161 -1.38 20.57 -0.71
C ASP A 161 -2.47 20.45 0.36
N GLU A 162 -3.49 19.60 0.13
CA GLU A 162 -4.52 19.29 1.15
C GLU A 162 -3.93 18.62 2.40
N LEU A 163 -3.02 17.66 2.23
CA LEU A 163 -2.34 17.04 3.36
C LEU A 163 -1.49 18.03 4.13
N ASN A 164 -0.75 18.90 3.44
CA ASN A 164 0.04 19.95 4.07
C ASN A 164 -0.85 20.93 4.85
N LYS A 165 -1.96 21.37 4.25
CA LYS A 165 -2.96 22.21 4.92
C LYS A 165 -3.50 21.53 6.18
N PHE A 166 -3.83 20.25 6.11
CA PHE A 166 -4.29 19.47 7.26
C PHE A 166 -3.27 19.45 8.40
N VAL A 167 -1.98 19.21 8.10
CA VAL A 167 -0.90 19.24 9.10
C VAL A 167 -0.81 20.61 9.76
N MET A 168 -0.82 21.68 8.96
CA MET A 168 -0.74 23.05 9.45
C MET A 168 -1.94 23.41 10.33
N ASP A 169 -3.14 22.97 9.98
CA ASP A 169 -4.35 23.21 10.78
C ASP A 169 -4.30 22.47 12.12
N CYS A 170 -3.79 21.23 12.14
CA CYS A 170 -3.58 20.50 13.38
C CYS A 170 -2.55 21.18 14.29
N LEU A 171 -1.43 21.67 13.76
CA LEU A 171 -0.42 22.40 14.52
C LEU A 171 -0.95 23.74 15.04
N ARG A 172 -1.72 24.46 14.22
CA ARG A 172 -2.40 25.71 14.62
C ARG A 172 -3.38 25.45 15.77
N ALA A 173 -4.14 24.35 15.71
CA ALA A 173 -5.07 23.98 16.78
C ALA A 173 -4.36 23.69 18.10
N VAL A 174 -3.17 23.09 18.09
CA VAL A 174 -2.34 22.92 19.30
C VAL A 174 -1.97 24.27 19.91
N LYS A 175 -1.66 25.28 19.07
CA LYS A 175 -1.30 26.62 19.54
C LYS A 175 -2.50 27.42 20.07
N THR A 176 -3.65 27.34 19.41
CA THR A 176 -4.81 28.25 19.65
C THR A 176 -5.96 27.60 20.41
N GLY A 177 -5.93 26.26 20.58
CA GLY A 177 -7.03 25.49 21.16
C GLY A 177 -8.26 25.35 20.22
N LYS A 178 -8.20 25.88 18.99
CA LYS A 178 -9.30 25.85 18.03
C LYS A 178 -8.85 25.25 16.69
N ARG A 179 -9.60 24.26 16.20
CA ARG A 179 -9.49 23.75 14.82
C ARG A 179 -10.44 24.57 13.93
N LYS A 180 -9.96 25.07 12.78
CA LYS A 180 -10.82 25.70 11.79
C LYS A 180 -11.52 24.65 10.95
#